data_150c4abf56563bd0a91b32f97a1963cf
#
_entry.id   150c4abf56563bd0a91b32f97a1963cf
#
_cell.length_a   1.000
_cell.length_b   1.000
_cell.length_c   1.000
_cell.angle_alpha   90.00
_cell.angle_beta   90.00
_cell.angle_gamma   90.00
#
_symmetry.space_group_name_H-M   'P 1'
#
loop_
_entity.id
_entity.type
_entity.pdbx_description
1 polymer ?
#
loop_
_entity_poly.entity_id
_entity_poly.type
_entity_poly.pdbx_seq_one_letter_code
_entity_poly.pdbx_strand_id
1 'polypeptide(L)'
;MSEDSYFTPASESHKKIEKAKARELRVSVWWKQLVGKGVCYHCEKKFKAEELTMDHLIPIARGGKSDKKNCVPSCKDCNTKKGYKTRAELAMDELKTKNDKP
;
A
#
# COMPACT_ATOMS: atom_id res chain seq x y z
N MET A 1 -7.33 5.59 27.17
CA MET A 1 -7.28 4.40 26.41
C MET A 1 -7.74 4.55 24.96
N SER A 2 -8.78 5.27 24.74
CA SER A 2 -9.35 5.38 23.43
C SER A 2 -8.45 6.05 22.40
N GLU A 3 -7.68 7.05 22.81
CA GLU A 3 -6.80 7.70 21.85
C GLU A 3 -5.72 6.78 21.33
N ASP A 4 -5.40 5.74 22.07
CA ASP A 4 -4.38 4.80 21.64
C ASP A 4 -4.83 3.95 20.46
N SER A 5 -6.14 3.82 20.24
CA SER A 5 -6.64 2.96 19.18
C SER A 5 -6.28 3.45 17.80
N TYR A 6 -6.05 4.76 17.62
CA TYR A 6 -5.65 5.30 16.34
C TYR A 6 -4.23 4.95 15.97
N PHE A 7 -3.35 4.90 16.96
CA PHE A 7 -1.93 4.77 16.72
C PHE A 7 -1.36 3.46 17.22
N THR A 8 -2.22 2.59 17.73
CA THR A 8 -1.77 1.29 18.21
C THR A 8 -1.23 0.47 17.05
N PRO A 9 0.02 0.02 17.10
CA PRO A 9 0.54 -0.82 16.04
C PRO A 9 -0.20 -2.14 15.97
N ALA A 10 -0.23 -2.75 14.81
CA ALA A 10 -0.81 -4.06 14.64
C ALA A 10 -0.06 -5.07 15.51
N SER A 11 -0.78 -6.06 16.01
CA SER A 11 -0.16 -7.13 16.82
C SER A 11 0.77 -7.96 15.94
N GLU A 12 1.69 -8.68 16.58
CA GLU A 12 2.58 -9.58 15.84
C GLU A 12 1.80 -10.68 15.16
N SER A 13 0.74 -11.17 15.79
CA SER A 13 -0.14 -12.18 15.18
C SER A 13 -0.78 -11.66 13.90
N HIS A 14 -1.30 -10.44 13.96
CA HIS A 14 -1.91 -9.82 12.79
C HIS A 14 -0.91 -9.69 11.65
N LYS A 15 0.28 -9.17 11.96
CA LYS A 15 1.32 -8.98 10.94
C LYS A 15 1.69 -10.30 10.28
N LYS A 16 1.86 -11.35 11.08
CA LYS A 16 2.24 -12.67 10.57
C LYS A 16 1.17 -13.23 9.65
N ILE A 17 -0.09 -13.16 10.07
CA ILE A 17 -1.21 -13.67 9.29
C ILE A 17 -1.35 -12.92 7.98
N GLU A 18 -1.31 -11.59 8.04
CA GLU A 18 -1.52 -10.79 6.84
C GLU A 18 -0.36 -10.88 5.86
N LYS A 19 0.86 -11.02 6.35
CA LYS A 19 2.00 -11.24 5.46
C LYS A 19 1.89 -12.58 4.73
N ALA A 20 1.39 -13.61 5.41
CA ALA A 20 1.17 -14.91 4.78
C ALA A 20 0.10 -14.80 3.70
N LYS A 21 -0.98 -14.10 3.98
CA LYS A 21 -2.04 -13.86 2.99
C LYS A 21 -1.52 -13.07 1.81
N ALA A 22 -0.65 -12.10 2.04
CA ALA A 22 -0.06 -11.32 0.96
C ALA A 22 0.76 -12.20 0.02
N ARG A 23 1.51 -13.14 0.58
CA ARG A 23 2.26 -14.08 -0.25
C ARG A 23 1.34 -14.92 -1.13
N GLU A 24 0.23 -15.38 -0.58
CA GLU A 24 -0.75 -16.13 -1.35
C GLU A 24 -1.37 -15.28 -2.46
N LEU A 25 -1.70 -14.04 -2.15
CA LEU A 25 -2.27 -13.13 -3.16
C LEU A 25 -1.30 -12.88 -4.30
N ARG A 26 -0.01 -12.75 -3.99
CA ARG A 26 0.99 -12.44 -5.03
C ARG A 26 1.14 -13.55 -6.07
N VAL A 27 0.81 -14.78 -5.72
CA VAL A 27 0.85 -15.88 -6.69
C VAL A 27 -0.52 -16.19 -7.29
N SER A 28 -1.55 -15.44 -6.91
CA SER A 28 -2.90 -15.66 -7.42
C SER A 28 -3.03 -15.14 -8.85
N VAL A 29 -3.98 -15.72 -9.57
CA VAL A 29 -4.29 -15.26 -10.92
C VAL A 29 -4.75 -13.81 -10.91
N TRP A 30 -5.54 -13.45 -9.91
CA TRP A 30 -6.02 -12.07 -9.77
C TRP A 30 -4.87 -11.07 -9.75
N TRP A 31 -3.87 -11.32 -8.92
CA TRP A 31 -2.73 -10.40 -8.81
C TRP A 31 -1.91 -10.36 -10.09
N LYS A 32 -1.67 -11.54 -10.68
CA LYS A 32 -0.88 -11.61 -11.92
C LYS A 32 -1.55 -10.85 -13.05
N GLN A 33 -2.87 -10.93 -13.14
CA GLN A 33 -3.60 -10.17 -14.15
C GLN A 33 -3.55 -8.68 -13.87
N LEU A 34 -3.61 -8.29 -12.61
CA LEU A 34 -3.59 -6.89 -12.23
C LEU A 34 -2.24 -6.24 -12.56
N VAL A 35 -1.12 -6.87 -12.17
CA VAL A 35 0.19 -6.32 -12.48
C VAL A 35 0.49 -6.45 -13.97
N GLY A 36 -0.14 -7.40 -14.65
CA GLY A 36 0.03 -7.55 -16.10
C GLY A 36 -0.48 -6.36 -16.89
N LYS A 37 -1.38 -5.56 -16.33
CA LYS A 37 -1.82 -4.32 -16.96
C LYS A 37 -0.70 -3.28 -17.01
N GLY A 38 0.30 -3.42 -16.16
CA GLY A 38 1.48 -2.59 -16.21
C GLY A 38 1.27 -1.15 -15.80
N VAL A 39 0.38 -0.88 -14.85
CA VAL A 39 0.06 0.49 -14.43
C VAL A 39 0.18 0.60 -12.93
N CYS A 40 0.94 1.60 -12.46
CA CYS A 40 1.03 1.91 -11.04
C CYS A 40 -0.29 2.54 -10.58
N TYR A 41 -0.80 2.05 -9.45
CA TYR A 41 -2.06 2.57 -8.89
C TYR A 41 -1.95 4.05 -8.53
N HIS A 42 -0.79 4.48 -8.03
CA HIS A 42 -0.63 5.82 -7.49
C HIS A 42 -0.30 6.86 -8.55
N CYS A 43 0.72 6.62 -9.38
CA CYS A 43 1.16 7.60 -10.36
C CYS A 43 0.61 7.35 -11.75
N GLU A 44 -0.01 6.21 -11.97
CA GLU A 44 -0.67 5.83 -13.23
C GLU A 44 0.29 5.70 -14.42
N LYS A 45 1.58 5.70 -14.15
CA LYS A 45 2.58 5.47 -15.20
C LYS A 45 2.68 4.00 -15.53
N LYS A 46 3.22 3.70 -16.70
CA LYS A 46 3.35 2.33 -17.18
C LYS A 46 4.68 1.74 -16.78
N PHE A 47 4.64 0.46 -16.40
CA PHE A 47 5.80 -0.30 -15.96
C PHE A 47 5.67 -1.74 -16.44
N LYS A 48 6.78 -2.46 -16.43
CA LYS A 48 6.73 -3.90 -16.62
C LYS A 48 6.14 -4.54 -15.37
N ALA A 49 5.46 -5.67 -15.55
CA ALA A 49 4.82 -6.35 -14.41
C ALA A 49 5.81 -6.59 -13.27
N GLU A 50 7.04 -6.98 -13.59
CA GLU A 50 8.05 -7.28 -12.57
C GLU A 50 8.56 -6.04 -11.84
N GLU A 51 8.26 -4.85 -12.35
CA GLU A 51 8.63 -3.60 -11.70
C GLU A 51 7.57 -3.11 -10.71
N LEU A 52 6.41 -3.77 -10.69
CA LEU A 52 5.33 -3.40 -9.79
C LEU A 52 5.32 -4.30 -8.57
N THR A 53 5.15 -3.67 -7.40
CA THR A 53 5.10 -4.38 -6.13
C THR A 53 3.71 -4.27 -5.54
N MET A 54 3.41 -5.17 -4.59
CA MET A 54 2.13 -5.12 -3.88
C MET A 54 2.20 -4.07 -2.78
N ASP A 55 1.32 -3.09 -2.86
CA ASP A 55 1.21 -2.05 -1.84
C ASP A 55 -0.12 -2.22 -1.10
N HIS A 56 -0.08 -2.13 0.21
CA HIS A 56 -1.28 -2.15 1.05
C HIS A 56 -1.70 -0.71 1.29
N LEU A 57 -2.89 -0.34 0.82
CA LEU A 57 -3.39 1.03 0.99
C LEU A 57 -3.40 1.41 2.47
N ILE A 58 -3.85 0.49 3.31
CA ILE A 58 -3.65 0.60 4.75
C ILE A 58 -2.53 -0.37 5.09
N PRO A 59 -1.38 0.11 5.56
CA PRO A 59 -0.24 -0.77 5.84
C PRO A 59 -0.58 -1.86 6.86
N ILE A 60 0.02 -3.03 6.68
CA ILE A 60 -0.17 -4.12 7.63
C ILE A 60 0.20 -3.69 9.03
N ALA A 61 1.30 -2.93 9.16
CA ALA A 61 1.76 -2.46 10.47
C ALA A 61 0.74 -1.56 11.16
N ARG A 62 -0.23 -1.02 10.42
CA ARG A 62 -1.28 -0.16 10.95
C ARG A 62 -2.65 -0.85 10.92
N GLY A 63 -2.66 -2.16 10.86
CA GLY A 63 -3.88 -2.95 10.90
C GLY A 63 -4.48 -3.30 9.55
N GLY A 64 -3.79 -2.99 8.47
CA GLY A 64 -4.28 -3.29 7.13
C GLY A 64 -4.33 -4.79 6.87
N LYS A 65 -5.24 -5.17 5.98
CA LYS A 65 -5.45 -6.56 5.63
C LYS A 65 -4.94 -6.84 4.22
N SER A 66 -4.54 -8.09 3.99
CA SER A 66 -4.12 -8.54 2.66
C SER A 66 -5.34 -9.10 1.93
N ASP A 67 -6.10 -8.19 1.32
CA ASP A 67 -7.26 -8.57 0.53
C ASP A 67 -7.28 -7.74 -0.75
N LYS A 68 -8.20 -8.08 -1.64
CA LYS A 68 -8.26 -7.45 -2.95
C LYS A 68 -8.57 -5.96 -2.90
N LYS A 69 -9.25 -5.52 -1.85
CA LYS A 69 -9.60 -4.11 -1.71
C LYS A 69 -8.44 -3.27 -1.23
N ASN A 70 -7.54 -3.87 -0.48
CA ASN A 70 -6.45 -3.15 0.18
C ASN A 70 -5.10 -3.31 -0.53
N CYS A 71 -5.01 -4.16 -1.54
CA CYS A 71 -3.75 -4.44 -2.22
C CYS A 71 -3.78 -3.94 -3.65
N VAL A 72 -2.80 -3.11 -4.00
CA VAL A 72 -2.73 -2.50 -5.32
C VAL A 72 -1.30 -2.59 -5.85
N PRO A 73 -1.14 -2.56 -7.19
CA PRO A 73 0.20 -2.54 -7.77
C PRO A 73 0.79 -1.13 -7.65
N SER A 74 2.05 -1.07 -7.24
CA SER A 74 2.75 0.20 -7.04
C SER A 74 4.17 0.11 -7.55
N CYS A 75 4.64 1.16 -8.21
CA CYS A 75 6.04 1.22 -8.61
C CYS A 75 6.89 1.50 -7.37
N LYS A 76 8.18 1.22 -7.48
CA LYS A 76 9.09 1.34 -6.34
C LYS A 76 9.13 2.76 -5.79
N ASP A 77 9.13 3.75 -6.68
CA ASP A 77 9.19 5.15 -6.25
C ASP A 77 8.00 5.53 -5.40
N CYS A 78 6.79 5.20 -5.86
CA CYS A 78 5.58 5.51 -5.11
C CYS A 78 5.53 4.76 -3.80
N ASN A 79 5.93 3.49 -3.82
CA ASN A 79 5.92 2.67 -2.61
C ASN A 79 6.90 3.20 -1.58
N THR A 80 8.09 3.63 -2.01
CA THR A 80 9.09 4.21 -1.12
C THR A 80 8.59 5.52 -0.52
N LYS A 81 8.00 6.38 -1.34
CA LYS A 81 7.46 7.66 -0.85
C LYS A 81 6.34 7.45 0.15
N LYS A 82 5.51 6.44 -0.09
CA LYS A 82 4.40 6.15 0.79
C LYS A 82 4.86 5.67 2.17
N GLY A 83 5.86 4.77 2.20
CA GLY A 83 6.28 4.17 3.45
C GLY A 83 5.11 3.52 4.17
N TYR A 84 4.84 3.96 5.39
CA TYR A 84 3.72 3.46 6.19
C TYR A 84 2.52 4.40 6.20
N LYS A 85 2.49 5.37 5.30
CA LYS A 85 1.38 6.32 5.26
C LYS A 85 0.18 5.72 4.56
N THR A 86 -1.00 6.15 4.99
CA THR A 86 -2.24 5.79 4.30
C THR A 86 -2.43 6.71 3.10
N ARG A 87 -3.40 6.36 2.25
CA ARG A 87 -3.72 7.19 1.10
C ARG A 87 -4.12 8.60 1.50
N ALA A 88 -4.89 8.71 2.58
CA ALA A 88 -5.32 10.02 3.06
C ALA A 88 -4.13 10.87 3.52
N GLU A 89 -3.19 10.25 4.21
CA GLU A 89 -1.99 10.96 4.66
C GLU A 89 -1.13 11.42 3.48
N LEU A 90 -1.04 10.61 2.44
CA LEU A 90 -0.31 10.99 1.23
C LEU A 90 -0.96 12.21 0.57
N ALA A 91 -2.28 12.21 0.48
CA ALA A 91 -3.00 13.33 -0.11
C ALA A 91 -2.76 14.61 0.68
N MET A 92 -2.75 14.52 2.00
CA MET A 92 -2.48 15.67 2.84
C MET A 92 -1.06 16.19 2.68
N ASP A 93 -0.09 15.28 2.55
CA ASP A 93 1.30 15.66 2.31
C ASP A 93 1.45 16.40 0.98
N GLU A 94 0.74 15.96 -0.05
CA GLU A 94 0.77 16.62 -1.34
C GLU A 94 0.19 18.03 -1.27
N LEU A 95 -0.91 18.18 -0.55
CA LEU A 95 -1.51 19.50 -0.36
C LEU A 95 -0.55 20.43 0.38
N LYS A 96 0.11 19.90 1.40
CA LYS A 96 1.07 20.68 2.17
C LYS A 96 2.21 21.16 1.29
N THR A 97 2.74 20.26 0.46
CA THR A 97 3.83 20.59 -0.45
C THR A 97 3.42 21.68 -1.44
N LYS A 98 2.19 21.58 -1.96
CA LYS A 98 1.69 22.59 -2.89
C LYS A 98 1.53 23.96 -2.22
N ASN A 99 1.07 23.97 -0.97
CA ASN A 99 0.89 25.21 -0.25
C ASN A 99 2.20 25.87 0.14
N ASP A 100 3.25 25.09 0.28
CA ASP A 100 4.57 25.60 0.66
C ASP A 100 5.32 26.22 -0.50
N LYS A 101 4.86 26.03 -1.72
CA LYS A 101 5.53 26.62 -2.88
C LYS A 101 5.29 28.11 -2.94
N PRO A 102 6.31 28.89 -3.20
CA PRO A 102 6.15 30.34 -3.35
C PRO A 102 5.36 30.72 -4.58
#